data_4c063c4d999983be750fe11dad8005ab
#
_entry.id   4c063c4d999983be750fe11dad8005ab
#
_cell.length_a   1.000
_cell.length_b   1.000
_cell.length_c   1.000
_cell.angle_alpha   90.00
_cell.angle_beta   90.00
_cell.angle_gamma   90.00
#
_symmetry.space_group_name_H-M   'P 1'
#
loop_
_entity.id
_entity.type
_entity.pdbx_description
1 polymer ?
#
loop_
_entity_poly.entity_id
_entity_poly.type
_entity_poly.pdbx_seq_one_letter_code
_entity_poly.pdbx_strand_id
1 'polypeptide(L)'
;MQLPYAEPLTVLEPSERVVPEPPRRGEDGGEPCGICAGQSTAAVWQDEHFSLHPPVGGSLVGAVWLASREHVDSFSDLSPEAAAAFGPLAARVERAILGLGDVGRVHLYRWGDGGAHFHVWFIPRPLGMLEASGMMLPLWEDVLPNVADEELADAARRVAEAL
;
A
#
# COMPACT_ATOMS: atom_id res chain seq x y z
N MET A 1 16.92 13.17 2.22
CA MET A 1 15.45 13.28 2.19
C MET A 1 15.10 14.63 1.62
N GLN A 2 14.37 14.69 0.52
CA GLN A 2 14.07 15.91 -0.21
C GLN A 2 12.66 15.82 -0.80
N LEU A 3 11.90 16.92 -0.74
CA LEU A 3 10.60 17.02 -1.43
C LEU A 3 10.81 17.02 -2.95
N PRO A 4 9.88 16.42 -3.72
CA PRO A 4 9.94 16.42 -5.18
C PRO A 4 9.46 17.73 -5.83
N TYR A 5 9.32 18.80 -5.06
CA TYR A 5 8.79 20.08 -5.50
C TYR A 5 9.84 21.19 -5.37
N ALA A 6 9.80 22.13 -6.30
CA ALA A 6 10.63 23.34 -6.23
C ALA A 6 10.00 24.39 -5.29
N GLU A 7 10.84 25.24 -4.73
CA GLU A 7 10.46 26.34 -3.85
C GLU A 7 9.71 27.49 -4.59
N PRO A 8 8.93 28.30 -3.88
CA PRO A 8 8.62 28.20 -2.44
C PRO A 8 7.37 27.35 -2.15
N LEU A 9 7.41 26.55 -1.09
CA LEU A 9 6.24 25.90 -0.53
C LEU A 9 5.68 26.75 0.62
N THR A 10 4.37 26.91 0.67
CA THR A 10 3.69 27.66 1.72
C THR A 10 2.94 26.72 2.64
N VAL A 11 3.15 26.86 3.95
CA VAL A 11 2.36 26.13 4.97
C VAL A 11 0.98 26.79 5.05
N LEU A 12 -0.05 25.99 4.89
CA LEU A 12 -1.44 26.44 5.02
C LEU A 12 -1.94 26.22 6.45
N GLU A 13 -2.84 27.11 6.87
CA GLU A 13 -3.59 26.88 8.11
C GLU A 13 -4.51 25.65 7.93
N PRO A 14 -4.62 24.76 8.95
CA PRO A 14 -5.54 23.63 8.89
C PRO A 14 -6.98 24.13 8.80
N SER A 15 -7.80 23.40 8.07
CA SER A 15 -9.24 23.65 8.02
C SER A 15 -9.91 23.37 9.38
N GLU A 16 -11.11 23.89 9.58
CA GLU A 16 -11.92 23.57 10.76
C GLU A 16 -12.19 22.04 10.83
N ARG A 17 -12.07 21.48 12.01
CA ARG A 17 -12.30 20.06 12.24
C ARG A 17 -13.76 19.69 12.08
N VAL A 18 -14.04 18.64 11.33
CA VAL A 18 -15.39 18.06 11.14
C VAL A 18 -15.56 16.92 12.15
N VAL A 19 -16.53 17.05 13.06
CA VAL A 19 -16.81 16.03 14.09
C VAL A 19 -18.33 15.90 14.23
N PRO A 20 -18.92 14.69 14.05
CA PRO A 20 -18.26 13.45 13.66
C PRO A 20 -17.71 13.48 12.24
N GLU A 21 -16.69 12.69 11.97
CA GLU A 21 -16.20 12.50 10.60
C GLU A 21 -17.28 11.79 9.75
N PRO A 22 -17.34 12.07 8.45
CA PRO A 22 -18.24 11.33 7.55
C PRO A 22 -17.80 9.86 7.47
N PRO A 23 -18.77 8.92 7.27
CA PRO A 23 -18.42 7.51 7.16
C PRO A 23 -17.55 7.26 5.93
N ARG A 24 -16.51 6.43 6.11
CA ARG A 24 -15.62 5.99 5.05
C ARG A 24 -16.28 4.89 4.21
N ARG A 25 -15.73 4.61 3.05
CA ARG A 25 -16.15 3.47 2.24
C ARG A 25 -15.98 2.17 3.05
N GLY A 26 -17.03 1.36 3.13
CA GLY A 26 -17.06 0.11 3.89
C GLY A 26 -17.58 0.25 5.33
N GLU A 27 -17.83 1.47 5.81
CA GLU A 27 -18.51 1.71 7.09
C GLU A 27 -20.03 1.83 6.92
N ASP A 28 -20.76 1.65 8.03
CA ASP A 28 -22.21 1.86 8.06
C ASP A 28 -22.55 3.31 7.66
N GLY A 29 -23.42 3.45 6.68
CA GLY A 29 -23.79 4.75 6.11
C GLY A 29 -22.83 5.29 5.04
N GLY A 30 -21.71 4.62 4.79
CA GLY A 30 -20.77 4.92 3.70
C GLY A 30 -21.05 4.13 2.42
N GLU A 31 -20.22 4.37 1.39
CA GLU A 31 -20.23 3.58 0.16
C GLU A 31 -19.79 2.13 0.44
N PRO A 32 -20.25 1.14 -0.35
CA PRO A 32 -19.81 -0.25 -0.20
C PRO A 32 -18.29 -0.41 -0.27
N CYS A 33 -17.76 -1.36 0.51
CA CYS A 33 -16.34 -1.69 0.48
C CYS A 33 -15.93 -2.20 -0.92
N GLY A 34 -14.99 -1.50 -1.57
CA GLY A 34 -14.52 -1.84 -2.91
C GLY A 34 -13.78 -3.19 -2.96
N ILE A 35 -13.06 -3.56 -1.90
CA ILE A 35 -12.35 -4.84 -1.82
C ILE A 35 -13.37 -5.98 -1.74
N CYS A 36 -14.35 -5.90 -0.83
CA CYS A 36 -15.41 -6.91 -0.68
C CYS A 36 -16.29 -7.00 -1.93
N ALA A 37 -16.48 -5.90 -2.64
CA ALA A 37 -17.25 -5.87 -3.88
C ALA A 37 -16.46 -6.34 -5.12
N GLY A 38 -15.20 -6.74 -4.95
CA GLY A 38 -14.35 -7.19 -6.07
C GLY A 38 -13.95 -6.07 -7.05
N GLN A 39 -13.95 -4.83 -6.61
CA GLN A 39 -13.59 -3.65 -7.41
C GLN A 39 -12.08 -3.32 -7.33
N SER A 40 -11.31 -4.10 -6.58
CA SER A 40 -9.86 -4.00 -6.52
C SER A 40 -9.18 -4.78 -7.65
N THR A 41 -7.87 -4.59 -7.82
CA THR A 41 -7.06 -5.44 -8.69
C THR A 41 -7.16 -6.91 -8.27
N ALA A 42 -7.06 -7.83 -9.22
CA ALA A 42 -7.06 -9.26 -8.91
C ALA A 42 -5.87 -9.60 -8.01
N ALA A 43 -6.11 -10.44 -6.99
CA ALA A 43 -5.04 -10.92 -6.13
C ALA A 43 -4.05 -11.78 -6.93
N VAL A 44 -2.76 -11.53 -6.77
CA VAL A 44 -1.68 -12.34 -7.35
C VAL A 44 -1.24 -13.48 -6.43
N TRP A 45 -1.58 -13.38 -5.14
CA TRP A 45 -1.35 -14.41 -4.13
C TRP A 45 -2.40 -14.28 -3.01
N GLN A 46 -2.70 -15.38 -2.34
CA GLN A 46 -3.56 -15.38 -1.15
C GLN A 46 -3.29 -16.59 -0.26
N ASP A 47 -3.55 -16.44 1.04
CA ASP A 47 -3.63 -17.52 2.02
C ASP A 47 -4.99 -17.51 2.74
N GLU A 48 -5.05 -18.09 3.94
CA GLU A 48 -6.26 -18.12 4.76
C GLU A 48 -6.70 -16.73 5.24
N HIS A 49 -5.75 -15.84 5.53
CA HIS A 49 -5.99 -14.56 6.18
C HIS A 49 -5.83 -13.34 5.27
N PHE A 50 -4.96 -13.41 4.27
CA PHE A 50 -4.56 -12.26 3.47
C PHE A 50 -4.57 -12.55 1.97
N SER A 51 -4.68 -11.47 1.20
CA SER A 51 -4.50 -11.46 -0.25
C SER A 51 -3.53 -10.36 -0.65
N LEU A 52 -2.65 -10.63 -1.64
CA LEU A 52 -1.66 -9.69 -2.17
C LEU A 52 -2.09 -9.21 -3.54
N HIS A 53 -2.01 -7.92 -3.76
CA HIS A 53 -2.52 -7.26 -4.96
C HIS A 53 -1.46 -6.33 -5.58
N PRO A 54 -1.41 -6.21 -6.91
CA PRO A 54 -0.68 -5.13 -7.58
C PRO A 54 -1.42 -3.80 -7.40
N PRO A 55 -0.74 -2.65 -7.56
CA PRO A 55 -1.41 -1.34 -7.67
C PRO A 55 -2.25 -1.24 -8.95
N VAL A 56 -3.17 -0.28 -9.01
CA VAL A 56 -3.96 0.07 -10.22
C VAL A 56 -3.13 0.87 -11.22
N GLY A 57 -2.04 1.39 -10.83
CA GLY A 57 -1.07 2.17 -11.58
C GLY A 57 0.03 2.61 -10.63
N GLY A 58 1.07 3.23 -11.12
CA GLY A 58 2.14 3.73 -10.26
C GLY A 58 3.47 3.85 -10.99
N SER A 59 4.43 4.41 -10.29
CA SER A 59 5.78 4.68 -10.80
C SER A 59 6.85 3.74 -10.22
N LEU A 60 6.51 2.95 -9.19
CA LEU A 60 7.47 2.13 -8.43
C LEU A 60 7.25 0.65 -8.68
N VAL A 61 8.10 0.07 -9.51
CA VAL A 61 8.09 -1.37 -9.84
C VAL A 61 8.30 -2.22 -8.58
N GLY A 62 7.38 -3.17 -8.35
CA GLY A 62 7.38 -4.02 -7.16
C GLY A 62 6.56 -3.49 -5.99
N ALA A 63 5.89 -2.34 -6.14
CA ALA A 63 4.86 -1.92 -5.21
C ALA A 63 3.70 -2.93 -5.20
N VAL A 64 3.28 -3.34 -4.02
CA VAL A 64 2.14 -4.25 -3.81
C VAL A 64 1.41 -3.86 -2.53
N TRP A 65 0.18 -4.32 -2.38
CA TRP A 65 -0.56 -4.13 -1.14
C TRP A 65 -1.20 -5.43 -0.68
N LEU A 66 -1.21 -5.61 0.63
CA LEU A 66 -1.75 -6.75 1.32
C LEU A 66 -3.07 -6.35 1.96
N ALA A 67 -4.15 -7.07 1.71
CA ALA A 67 -5.44 -6.89 2.37
C ALA A 67 -5.81 -8.09 3.21
N SER A 68 -6.57 -7.88 4.30
CA SER A 68 -7.25 -8.97 4.99
C SER A 68 -8.32 -9.58 4.08
N ARG A 69 -8.56 -10.89 4.22
CA ARG A 69 -9.69 -11.55 3.54
C ARG A 69 -11.01 -11.30 4.25
N GLU A 70 -10.97 -11.08 5.55
CA GLU A 70 -12.11 -10.63 6.34
C GLU A 70 -12.25 -9.11 6.24
N HIS A 71 -13.50 -8.64 6.25
CA HIS A 71 -13.80 -7.22 6.33
C HIS A 71 -13.59 -6.71 7.75
N VAL A 72 -12.39 -6.28 8.04
CA VAL A 72 -11.98 -5.62 9.27
C VAL A 72 -11.24 -4.34 8.94
N ASP A 73 -11.22 -3.36 9.83
CA ASP A 73 -10.61 -2.05 9.50
C ASP A 73 -9.15 -1.94 9.90
N SER A 74 -8.81 -2.35 11.11
CA SER A 74 -7.51 -2.03 11.72
C SER A 74 -6.78 -3.25 12.25
N PHE A 75 -5.53 -3.07 12.68
CA PHE A 75 -4.76 -4.13 13.35
C PHE A 75 -5.46 -4.67 14.60
N SER A 76 -6.20 -3.82 15.32
CA SER A 76 -6.92 -4.24 16.53
C SER A 76 -8.13 -5.12 16.24
N ASP A 77 -8.60 -5.15 15.00
CA ASP A 77 -9.79 -5.88 14.57
C ASP A 77 -9.45 -7.22 13.92
N LEU A 78 -8.17 -7.45 13.62
CA LEU A 78 -7.71 -8.74 13.12
C LEU A 78 -7.94 -9.84 14.15
N SER A 79 -8.32 -11.02 13.70
CA SER A 79 -8.32 -12.20 14.56
C SER A 79 -6.92 -12.46 15.14
N PRO A 80 -6.79 -13.12 16.31
CA PRO A 80 -5.47 -13.46 16.86
C PRO A 80 -4.59 -14.25 15.88
N GLU A 81 -5.17 -15.11 15.08
CA GLU A 81 -4.50 -15.93 14.07
C GLU A 81 -3.99 -15.04 12.91
N ALA A 82 -4.83 -14.17 12.37
CA ALA A 82 -4.44 -13.23 11.32
C ALA A 82 -3.37 -12.25 11.82
N ALA A 83 -3.52 -11.72 13.03
CA ALA A 83 -2.53 -10.84 13.63
C ALA A 83 -1.17 -11.54 13.82
N ALA A 84 -1.17 -12.82 14.24
CA ALA A 84 0.05 -13.63 14.37
C ALA A 84 0.69 -13.94 13.01
N ALA A 85 -0.11 -14.14 11.95
CA ALA A 85 0.36 -14.44 10.60
C ALA A 85 0.95 -13.21 9.89
N PHE A 86 0.51 -12.01 10.22
CA PHE A 86 0.88 -10.77 9.52
C PHE A 86 2.40 -10.51 9.50
N GLY A 87 3.07 -10.57 10.64
CA GLY A 87 4.50 -10.26 10.73
C GLY A 87 5.39 -11.19 9.90
N PRO A 88 5.26 -12.52 10.01
CA PRO A 88 5.97 -13.47 9.15
C PRO A 88 5.69 -13.27 7.66
N LEU A 89 4.43 -13.01 7.28
CA LEU A 89 4.05 -12.74 5.89
C LEU A 89 4.66 -11.42 5.39
N ALA A 90 4.58 -10.35 6.16
CA ALA A 90 5.19 -9.07 5.81
C ALA A 90 6.70 -9.20 5.55
N ALA A 91 7.41 -9.98 6.37
CA ALA A 91 8.84 -10.25 6.17
C ALA A 91 9.11 -11.07 4.90
N ARG A 92 8.21 -11.97 4.49
CA ARG A 92 8.31 -12.70 3.21
C ARG A 92 8.11 -11.78 2.03
N VAL A 93 7.06 -10.95 2.05
CA VAL A 93 6.77 -9.96 1.00
C VAL A 93 7.95 -8.99 0.83
N GLU A 94 8.48 -8.45 1.93
CA GLU A 94 9.64 -7.57 1.88
C GLU A 94 10.85 -8.24 1.21
N ARG A 95 11.18 -9.48 1.60
CA ARG A 95 12.29 -10.24 0.98
C ARG A 95 12.05 -10.50 -0.51
N ALA A 96 10.82 -10.83 -0.89
CA ALA A 96 10.44 -11.05 -2.29
C ALA A 96 10.65 -9.78 -3.14
N ILE A 97 10.20 -8.63 -2.62
CA ILE A 97 10.40 -7.33 -3.28
C ILE A 97 11.88 -6.98 -3.40
N LEU A 98 12.66 -7.15 -2.33
CA LEU A 98 14.13 -6.95 -2.38
C LEU A 98 14.82 -7.86 -3.39
N GLY A 99 14.27 -9.06 -3.60
CA GLY A 99 14.75 -10.03 -4.60
C GLY A 99 14.48 -9.62 -6.06
N LEU A 100 13.69 -8.59 -6.34
CA LEU A 100 13.51 -8.05 -7.69
C LEU A 100 14.78 -7.41 -8.25
N GLY A 101 15.67 -6.91 -7.36
CA GLY A 101 17.02 -6.45 -7.69
C GLY A 101 17.25 -4.96 -7.47
N ASP A 102 16.58 -4.06 -8.17
CA ASP A 102 16.82 -2.61 -8.08
C ASP A 102 16.03 -1.92 -6.95
N VAL A 103 16.04 -2.53 -5.77
CA VAL A 103 15.34 -2.03 -4.57
C VAL A 103 16.32 -1.76 -3.44
N GLY A 104 16.37 -0.53 -2.97
CA GLY A 104 17.22 -0.13 -1.86
C GLY A 104 16.60 -0.39 -0.49
N ARG A 105 15.29 -0.25 -0.36
CA ARG A 105 14.48 -0.50 0.86
C ARG A 105 13.04 -0.75 0.46
N VAL A 106 12.30 -1.42 1.32
CA VAL A 106 10.84 -1.53 1.25
C VAL A 106 10.25 -0.79 2.45
N HIS A 107 9.28 0.07 2.19
CA HIS A 107 8.56 0.81 3.22
C HIS A 107 7.15 0.25 3.34
N LEU A 108 6.68 0.07 4.57
CA LEU A 108 5.32 -0.33 4.86
C LEU A 108 4.51 0.90 5.25
N TYR A 109 3.39 1.11 4.55
CA TYR A 109 2.45 2.19 4.85
C TYR A 109 1.04 1.63 5.05
N ARG A 110 0.35 2.16 6.05
CA ARG A 110 -1.06 1.92 6.25
C ARG A 110 -1.79 3.26 6.29
N TRP A 111 -2.48 3.56 5.23
CA TRP A 111 -3.41 4.68 5.14
C TRP A 111 -4.84 4.15 5.22
N GLY A 112 -5.56 4.46 6.31
CA GLY A 112 -6.90 3.95 6.55
C GLY A 112 -8.02 4.93 6.17
N ASP A 113 -7.67 6.12 5.65
CA ASP A 113 -8.64 7.20 5.47
C ASP A 113 -9.59 7.00 4.27
N GLY A 114 -9.18 6.23 3.27
CA GLY A 114 -9.97 6.00 2.06
C GLY A 114 -11.02 4.90 2.16
N GLY A 115 -10.91 4.00 3.12
CA GLY A 115 -11.84 2.89 3.28
C GLY A 115 -11.55 2.02 4.49
N ALA A 116 -12.63 1.53 5.11
CA ALA A 116 -12.63 0.67 6.28
C ALA A 116 -12.45 -0.81 5.86
N HIS A 117 -11.31 -1.12 5.29
CA HIS A 117 -10.86 -2.48 5.05
C HIS A 117 -9.35 -2.55 5.29
N PHE A 118 -8.92 -3.42 6.15
CA PHE A 118 -7.51 -3.55 6.51
C PHE A 118 -6.65 -3.82 5.28
N HIS A 119 -5.70 -2.92 5.02
CA HIS A 119 -4.70 -3.10 4.00
C HIS A 119 -3.39 -2.41 4.39
N VAL A 120 -2.28 -2.94 3.88
CA VAL A 120 -0.94 -2.40 4.09
C VAL A 120 -0.20 -2.40 2.76
N TRP A 121 0.38 -1.26 2.41
CA TRP A 121 1.21 -1.08 1.24
C TRP A 121 2.65 -1.44 1.52
N PHE A 122 3.29 -2.10 0.58
CA PHE A 122 4.72 -2.34 0.51
C PHE A 122 5.25 -1.55 -0.68
N ILE A 123 5.94 -0.47 -0.40
CA ILE A 123 6.43 0.47 -1.42
C ILE A 123 7.95 0.38 -1.50
N PRO A 124 8.51 -0.10 -2.62
CA PRO A 124 9.93 -0.18 -2.83
C PRO A 124 10.53 1.20 -3.12
N ARG A 125 11.57 1.58 -2.41
CA ARG A 125 12.41 2.71 -2.81
C ARG A 125 13.49 2.18 -3.77
N PRO A 126 13.59 2.73 -4.99
CA PRO A 126 14.63 2.35 -5.93
C PRO A 126 16.04 2.49 -5.34
N LEU A 127 16.94 1.59 -5.72
CA LEU A 127 18.32 1.63 -5.28
C LEU A 127 18.99 2.94 -5.71
N GLY A 128 19.66 3.62 -4.78
CA GLY A 128 20.33 4.89 -5.05
C GLY A 128 19.46 6.14 -5.01
N MET A 129 18.14 6.02 -5.03
CA MET A 129 17.22 7.17 -4.92
C MET A 129 17.09 7.65 -3.46
N LEU A 130 18.14 8.30 -2.95
CA LEU A 130 18.26 8.67 -1.54
C LEU A 130 17.34 9.82 -1.11
N GLU A 131 17.00 10.72 -2.03
CA GLU A 131 16.04 11.81 -1.83
C GLU A 131 14.65 11.29 -1.46
N ALA A 132 14.22 10.18 -2.03
CA ALA A 132 12.92 9.54 -1.78
C ALA A 132 12.91 8.68 -0.50
N SER A 133 13.79 8.95 0.47
CA SER A 133 13.83 8.17 1.70
C SER A 133 12.71 8.53 2.68
N GLY A 134 12.26 7.54 3.47
CA GLY A 134 11.24 7.73 4.51
C GLY A 134 9.93 8.25 3.94
N MET A 135 9.35 9.23 4.61
CA MET A 135 8.05 9.81 4.28
C MET A 135 8.01 10.55 2.92
N MET A 136 9.18 10.77 2.30
CA MET A 136 9.22 11.42 0.98
C MET A 136 8.87 10.44 -0.15
N LEU A 137 8.99 9.13 0.06
CA LEU A 137 8.77 8.14 -1.00
C LEU A 137 7.38 8.22 -1.64
N PRO A 138 6.26 8.30 -0.89
CA PRO A 138 4.95 8.47 -1.51
C PRO A 138 4.80 9.76 -2.32
N LEU A 139 5.44 10.85 -1.88
CA LEU A 139 5.41 12.12 -2.62
C LEU A 139 6.22 12.04 -3.91
N TRP A 140 7.32 11.29 -3.92
CA TRP A 140 8.07 11.02 -5.14
C TRP A 140 7.31 10.11 -6.08
N GLU A 141 6.65 9.07 -5.56
CA GLU A 141 5.80 8.19 -6.35
C GLU A 141 4.72 8.97 -7.11
N ASP A 142 4.07 9.92 -6.44
CA ASP A 142 2.99 10.75 -7.00
C ASP A 142 3.43 11.60 -8.20
N VAL A 143 4.70 11.98 -8.29
CA VAL A 143 5.21 12.88 -9.35
C VAL A 143 6.10 12.18 -10.38
N LEU A 144 6.58 10.97 -10.11
CA LEU A 144 7.35 10.20 -11.09
C LEU A 144 6.43 9.71 -12.22
N PRO A 145 6.97 9.54 -13.44
CA PRO A 145 6.21 8.96 -14.53
C PRO A 145 5.73 7.55 -14.18
N ASN A 146 4.45 7.27 -14.44
CA ASN A 146 3.94 5.91 -14.29
C ASN A 146 4.67 4.95 -15.22
N VAL A 147 4.97 3.75 -14.73
CA VAL A 147 5.44 2.64 -15.54
C VAL A 147 4.25 1.92 -16.19
N ALA A 148 4.53 1.07 -17.18
CA ALA A 148 3.48 0.31 -17.83
C ALA A 148 2.78 -0.66 -16.85
N ASP A 149 1.46 -0.79 -16.95
CA ASP A 149 0.67 -1.68 -16.08
C ASP A 149 1.16 -3.15 -16.17
N GLU A 150 1.63 -3.57 -17.35
CA GLU A 150 2.20 -4.90 -17.56
C GLU A 150 3.48 -5.12 -16.72
N GLU A 151 4.32 -4.10 -16.60
CA GLU A 151 5.55 -4.16 -15.78
C GLU A 151 5.22 -4.25 -14.29
N LEU A 152 4.22 -3.48 -13.82
CA LEU A 152 3.72 -3.57 -12.44
C LEU A 152 3.15 -4.96 -12.15
N ALA A 153 2.34 -5.48 -13.06
CA ALA A 153 1.74 -6.81 -12.93
C ALA A 153 2.79 -7.93 -12.95
N ASP A 154 3.81 -7.81 -13.79
CA ASP A 154 4.91 -8.78 -13.85
C ASP A 154 5.72 -8.79 -12.56
N ALA A 155 6.08 -7.62 -12.05
CA ALA A 155 6.78 -7.51 -10.79
C ALA A 155 5.97 -8.10 -9.62
N ALA A 156 4.66 -7.81 -9.56
CA ALA A 156 3.78 -8.37 -8.54
C ALA A 156 3.67 -9.90 -8.63
N ARG A 157 3.61 -10.48 -9.83
CA ARG A 157 3.63 -11.95 -10.01
C ARG A 157 4.95 -12.56 -9.51
N ARG A 158 6.10 -11.95 -9.83
CA ARG A 158 7.40 -12.40 -9.34
C ARG A 158 7.51 -12.33 -7.82
N VAL A 159 6.93 -11.31 -7.20
CA VAL A 159 6.81 -11.24 -5.73
C VAL A 159 5.96 -12.40 -5.21
N ALA A 160 4.80 -12.66 -5.83
CA ALA A 160 3.90 -13.74 -5.44
C ALA A 160 4.54 -15.14 -5.57
N GLU A 161 5.32 -15.38 -6.62
CA GLU A 161 6.04 -16.65 -6.86
C GLU A 161 7.13 -16.92 -5.80
N ALA A 162 7.58 -15.91 -5.09
CA ALA A 162 8.59 -16.02 -4.03
C ALA A 162 7.97 -16.19 -2.62
N LEU A 163 6.63 -16.20 -2.51
CA LEU A 163 5.88 -16.40 -1.26
C LEU A 163 5.49 -17.86 -1.05
#